data_a872cf8338ce5bc7ad8e071c4b5be61f
#
_entry.id   a872cf8338ce5bc7ad8e071c4b5be61f
#
_cell.length_a   1.000
_cell.length_b   1.000
_cell.length_c   1.000
_cell.angle_alpha   90.00
_cell.angle_beta   90.00
_cell.angle_gamma   90.00
#
_symmetry.space_group_name_H-M   'P 1'
#
loop_
_entity.id
_entity.type
_entity.pdbx_description
1 polymer ?
#
loop_
_entity_poly.entity_id
_entity_poly.type
_entity_poly.pdbx_seq_one_letter_code
_entity_poly.pdbx_strand_id
1 'polypeptide(L)'
;MFYIALQPSIAGPRCLATLRHAAAHYGNQGPSRYHCAMFSYRHAFHAGNHADVLKHTVLIATLQHLTDKDAALTVLDTHAGAGLYRLDGDYASTSGEAGGGILRLTAAGVAALTPALQAYVDMVKAFNQGATTKVYPGSPFIIQRLLRDHDKLKLFELHPTDLRALAGNVAQLEAGRQVAVLHEDGFEGIKKFLPPPARRALVLCDPSYEMKSDYAKVLDMAADSLKRFPTGTYAVWYPIIPR
;
A
#
# COMPACT_ATOMS: atom_id res chain seq x y z
N MET A 1 -9.07 -10.82 4.87
CA MET A 1 -8.00 -10.06 4.17
C MET A 1 -6.69 -10.34 4.87
N PHE A 2 -5.69 -10.89 4.17
CA PHE A 2 -4.40 -11.24 4.77
C PHE A 2 -3.28 -10.48 4.09
N TYR A 3 -2.29 -10.10 4.89
CA TYR A 3 -1.06 -9.47 4.47
C TYR A 3 0.06 -10.53 4.48
N ILE A 4 0.79 -10.68 3.37
CA ILE A 4 1.97 -11.54 3.32
C ILE A 4 3.19 -10.65 3.13
N ALA A 5 4.02 -10.56 4.18
CA ALA A 5 5.38 -10.05 4.04
C ALA A 5 6.29 -11.22 3.64
N LEU A 6 6.80 -11.20 2.43
CA LEU A 6 7.76 -12.20 1.95
C LEU A 6 9.17 -11.72 2.27
N GLN A 7 9.76 -12.24 3.36
CA GLN A 7 11.21 -12.21 3.53
C GLN A 7 11.81 -13.53 3.02
N PRO A 8 13.03 -13.54 2.48
CA PRO A 8 13.65 -14.75 1.92
C PRO A 8 13.78 -15.89 2.91
N SER A 9 13.94 -15.58 4.19
CA SER A 9 13.96 -16.58 5.28
C SER A 9 12.62 -17.27 5.52
N ILE A 10 11.51 -16.70 4.97
CA ILE A 10 10.13 -17.20 5.15
C ILE A 10 9.51 -17.55 3.79
N ALA A 11 10.06 -17.02 2.68
CA ALA A 11 9.59 -17.25 1.30
C ALA A 11 10.03 -18.63 0.76
N GLY A 12 9.71 -19.70 1.49
CA GLY A 12 9.81 -21.06 0.96
C GLY A 12 8.75 -21.35 -0.12
N PRO A 13 8.82 -22.50 -0.79
CA PRO A 13 7.85 -22.94 -1.81
C PRO A 13 6.38 -22.85 -1.38
N ARG A 14 6.12 -22.86 -0.07
CA ARG A 14 4.77 -22.77 0.51
C ARG A 14 4.12 -21.41 0.31
N CYS A 15 4.86 -20.30 0.28
CA CYS A 15 4.29 -18.96 0.16
C CYS A 15 3.82 -18.66 -1.27
N LEU A 16 4.62 -19.06 -2.27
CA LEU A 16 4.20 -19.01 -3.68
C LEU A 16 3.05 -19.98 -3.95
N ALA A 17 2.98 -21.13 -3.25
CA ALA A 17 1.87 -22.06 -3.36
C ALA A 17 0.57 -21.44 -2.84
N THR A 18 0.60 -20.65 -1.76
CA THR A 18 -0.59 -19.96 -1.24
C THR A 18 -1.11 -18.92 -2.22
N LEU A 19 -0.21 -18.12 -2.82
CA LEU A 19 -0.59 -17.15 -3.86
C LEU A 19 -1.10 -17.85 -5.13
N ARG A 20 -0.48 -18.97 -5.55
CA ARG A 20 -0.96 -19.78 -6.67
C ARG A 20 -2.33 -20.40 -6.39
N HIS A 21 -2.58 -20.86 -5.18
CA HIS A 21 -3.87 -21.39 -4.80
C HIS A 21 -4.97 -20.34 -4.86
N ALA A 22 -4.70 -19.13 -4.38
CA ALA A 22 -5.59 -17.98 -4.52
C ALA A 22 -5.84 -17.65 -6.01
N ALA A 23 -4.79 -17.54 -6.83
CA ALA A 23 -4.91 -17.25 -8.26
C ALA A 23 -5.70 -18.32 -9.03
N ALA A 24 -5.49 -19.61 -8.72
CA ALA A 24 -6.19 -20.72 -9.38
C ALA A 24 -7.68 -20.75 -9.06
N HIS A 25 -8.08 -20.36 -7.84
CA HIS A 25 -9.49 -20.33 -7.45
C HIS A 25 -10.27 -19.16 -8.07
N TYR A 26 -9.62 -18.02 -8.31
CA TYR A 26 -10.27 -16.80 -8.78
C TYR A 26 -10.08 -16.50 -10.28
N GLY A 27 -9.09 -17.14 -10.93
CA GLY A 27 -8.76 -16.91 -12.35
C GLY A 27 -9.64 -17.65 -13.37
N ASN A 28 -10.44 -18.63 -12.99
CA ASN A 28 -11.06 -19.58 -13.92
C ASN A 28 -12.55 -19.34 -14.24
N GLN A 29 -13.05 -18.10 -14.08
CA GLN A 29 -14.39 -17.73 -14.55
C GLN A 29 -14.27 -16.85 -15.80
N GLY A 30 -14.79 -17.34 -16.91
CA GLY A 30 -14.74 -16.71 -18.24
C GLY A 30 -15.25 -15.27 -18.29
N PRO A 31 -15.05 -14.57 -19.44
CA PRO A 31 -15.26 -13.13 -19.55
C PRO A 31 -16.72 -12.76 -19.30
N SER A 32 -16.99 -12.09 -18.18
CA SER A 32 -18.23 -11.38 -17.93
C SER A 32 -18.34 -10.18 -18.87
N ARG A 33 -19.49 -10.04 -19.57
CA ARG A 33 -19.80 -8.94 -20.50
C ARG A 33 -20.03 -7.61 -19.75
N TYR A 34 -19.00 -7.09 -19.08
CA TYR A 34 -19.02 -5.71 -18.58
C TYR A 34 -17.79 -4.97 -19.11
N HIS A 35 -17.89 -4.59 -20.40
CA HIS A 35 -17.05 -3.54 -20.97
C HIS A 35 -17.73 -2.22 -20.63
N CYS A 36 -17.27 -1.54 -19.62
CA CYS A 36 -17.16 -0.09 -19.45
C CYS A 36 -17.03 0.28 -17.97
N ALA A 37 -15.83 0.27 -17.44
CA ALA A 37 -15.37 1.07 -16.28
C ALA A 37 -13.94 0.65 -15.89
N MET A 38 -12.98 0.93 -16.76
CA MET A 38 -11.58 0.54 -16.52
C MET A 38 -10.92 1.35 -15.37
N PHE A 39 -11.67 2.26 -14.71
CA PHE A 39 -11.20 3.12 -13.63
C PHE A 39 -12.33 3.48 -12.65
N SER A 40 -13.10 2.49 -12.17
CA SER A 40 -14.20 2.75 -11.22
C SER A 40 -13.73 2.78 -9.77
N TYR A 41 -12.70 2.00 -9.41
CA TYR A 41 -12.17 1.97 -8.06
C TYR A 41 -11.52 3.31 -7.68
N ARG A 42 -11.95 3.84 -6.55
CA ARG A 42 -11.32 4.98 -5.91
C ARG A 42 -11.11 4.67 -4.44
N HIS A 43 -9.87 4.60 -4.04
CA HIS A 43 -9.51 4.34 -2.65
C HIS A 43 -10.12 5.38 -1.67
N ALA A 44 -10.44 6.57 -2.17
CA ALA A 44 -11.10 7.62 -1.39
C ALA A 44 -12.41 7.18 -0.68
N PHE A 45 -13.13 6.19 -1.22
CA PHE A 45 -14.31 5.62 -0.58
C PHE A 45 -13.97 4.70 0.60
N HIS A 46 -12.79 4.10 0.60
CA HIS A 46 -12.36 3.05 1.53
C HIS A 46 -11.29 3.54 2.51
N ALA A 47 -10.79 4.76 2.30
CA ALA A 47 -9.68 5.31 3.06
C ALA A 47 -9.96 5.28 4.58
N GLY A 48 -9.02 4.70 5.33
CA GLY A 48 -9.11 4.58 6.78
C GLY A 48 -10.04 3.49 7.29
N ASN A 49 -10.55 2.60 6.45
CA ASN A 49 -11.35 1.44 6.87
C ASN A 49 -10.50 0.42 7.66
N HIS A 50 -11.14 -0.65 8.15
CA HIS A 50 -10.47 -1.71 8.92
C HIS A 50 -9.34 -2.41 8.14
N ALA A 51 -9.41 -2.49 6.82
CA ALA A 51 -8.38 -3.07 5.98
C ALA A 51 -7.13 -2.19 5.94
N ASP A 52 -7.32 -0.87 5.81
CA ASP A 52 -6.25 0.12 5.90
C ASP A 52 -5.61 0.13 7.28
N VAL A 53 -6.39 0.01 8.36
CA VAL A 53 -5.86 -0.11 9.72
C VAL A 53 -4.85 -1.25 9.80
N LEU A 54 -5.22 -2.44 9.34
CA LEU A 54 -4.34 -3.60 9.39
C LEU A 54 -3.13 -3.42 8.46
N LYS A 55 -3.37 -3.05 7.20
CA LYS A 55 -2.33 -2.86 6.19
C LYS A 55 -1.27 -1.84 6.63
N HIS A 56 -1.71 -0.67 7.07
CA HIS A 56 -0.79 0.41 7.44
C HIS A 56 -0.11 0.16 8.79
N THR A 57 -0.74 -0.53 9.74
CA THR A 57 -0.07 -0.99 10.97
C THR A 57 1.10 -1.90 10.64
N VAL A 58 0.90 -2.89 9.76
CA VAL A 58 1.98 -3.80 9.34
C VAL A 58 3.05 -3.08 8.52
N LEU A 59 2.64 -2.17 7.62
CA LEU A 59 3.57 -1.34 6.83
C LEU A 59 4.49 -0.51 7.74
N ILE A 60 3.94 0.16 8.74
CA ILE A 60 4.70 0.96 9.71
C ILE A 60 5.71 0.09 10.45
N ALA A 61 5.26 -1.02 11.02
CA ALA A 61 6.15 -1.94 11.76
C ALA A 61 7.26 -2.49 10.87
N THR A 62 6.95 -2.83 9.61
CA THR A 62 7.92 -3.30 8.62
C THR A 62 8.96 -2.23 8.29
N LEU A 63 8.52 -1.00 8.05
CA LEU A 63 9.41 0.12 7.73
C LEU A 63 10.31 0.48 8.93
N GLN A 64 9.76 0.54 10.15
CA GLN A 64 10.52 0.78 11.36
C GLN A 64 11.66 -0.24 11.48
N HIS A 65 11.34 -1.55 11.34
CA HIS A 65 12.36 -2.60 11.36
C HIS A 65 13.40 -2.46 10.23
N LEU A 66 12.97 -2.12 9.01
CA LEU A 66 13.90 -1.97 7.89
C LEU A 66 14.80 -0.73 8.02
N THR A 67 14.33 0.34 8.65
CA THR A 67 15.09 1.56 8.86
C THR A 67 16.01 1.52 10.07
N ASP A 68 15.94 0.49 10.93
CA ASP A 68 16.92 0.27 12.01
C ASP A 68 18.36 0.09 11.48
N LYS A 69 18.52 -0.45 10.27
CA LYS A 69 19.82 -0.57 9.62
C LYS A 69 20.15 0.71 8.86
N ASP A 70 21.35 1.25 9.06
CA ASP A 70 21.77 2.52 8.46
C ASP A 70 21.89 2.49 6.92
N ALA A 71 22.10 1.33 6.31
CA ALA A 71 22.18 1.20 4.85
C ALA A 71 20.87 1.64 4.16
N ALA A 72 21.01 2.39 3.06
CA ALA A 72 19.89 2.97 2.32
C ALA A 72 18.83 1.95 1.91
N LEU A 73 17.58 2.35 1.97
CA LEU A 73 16.40 1.56 1.59
C LEU A 73 15.73 2.19 0.37
N THR A 74 15.32 1.37 -0.60
CA THR A 74 14.42 1.79 -1.67
C THR A 74 13.05 1.17 -1.44
N VAL A 75 12.01 2.01 -1.36
CA VAL A 75 10.63 1.56 -1.26
C VAL A 75 9.93 1.78 -2.59
N LEU A 76 9.22 0.75 -3.06
CA LEU A 76 8.45 0.74 -4.30
C LEU A 76 7.00 0.48 -3.94
N ASP A 77 6.12 1.47 -4.16
CA ASP A 77 4.68 1.37 -3.92
C ASP A 77 3.99 1.25 -5.29
N THR A 78 3.51 0.06 -5.60
CA THR A 78 3.01 -0.28 -6.96
C THR A 78 1.64 0.31 -7.27
N HIS A 79 0.87 0.72 -6.25
CA HIS A 79 -0.49 1.27 -6.40
C HIS A 79 -0.68 2.39 -5.37
N ALA A 80 -0.08 3.54 -5.65
CA ALA A 80 0.07 4.63 -4.69
C ALA A 80 -1.22 5.39 -4.37
N GLY A 81 -2.20 5.36 -5.27
CA GLY A 81 -3.44 6.13 -5.13
C GLY A 81 -3.20 7.64 -5.09
N ALA A 82 -4.11 8.39 -4.52
CA ALA A 82 -4.00 9.85 -4.38
C ALA A 82 -3.05 10.29 -3.24
N GLY A 83 -2.63 9.39 -2.39
CA GLY A 83 -1.70 9.62 -1.28
C GLY A 83 -2.31 10.24 -0.03
N LEU A 84 -3.15 11.26 -0.15
CA LEU A 84 -3.90 11.86 0.96
C LEU A 84 -5.40 11.86 0.66
N TYR A 85 -6.21 11.57 1.67
CA TYR A 85 -7.66 11.44 1.56
C TYR A 85 -8.37 12.27 2.61
N ARG A 86 -9.43 12.97 2.22
CA ARG A 86 -10.29 13.70 3.15
C ARG A 86 -11.37 12.80 3.69
N LEU A 87 -11.45 12.64 5.02
CA LEU A 87 -12.47 11.84 5.71
C LEU A 87 -13.77 12.63 5.95
N ASP A 88 -13.74 13.96 5.79
CA ASP A 88 -14.90 14.86 5.85
C ASP A 88 -15.41 15.26 4.46
N GLY A 89 -14.91 14.62 3.39
CA GLY A 89 -15.33 14.86 2.01
C GLY A 89 -16.50 13.99 1.57
N ASP A 90 -17.08 14.31 0.40
CA ASP A 90 -18.27 13.64 -0.15
C ASP A 90 -18.08 12.12 -0.33
N TYR A 91 -16.88 11.67 -0.72
CA TYR A 91 -16.57 10.25 -0.92
C TYR A 91 -16.58 9.47 0.41
N ALA A 92 -15.93 10.01 1.44
CA ALA A 92 -15.87 9.36 2.75
C ALA A 92 -17.22 9.39 3.47
N SER A 93 -18.00 10.46 3.34
CA SER A 93 -19.35 10.57 3.91
C SER A 93 -20.32 9.59 3.26
N THR A 94 -20.15 9.27 1.99
CA THR A 94 -21.00 8.32 1.25
C THR A 94 -20.77 6.88 1.70
N SER A 95 -19.51 6.46 1.94
CA SER A 95 -19.20 5.07 2.33
C SER A 95 -19.29 4.84 3.84
N GLY A 96 -18.93 5.82 4.66
CA GLY A 96 -18.88 5.71 6.11
C GLY A 96 -17.86 4.69 6.66
N GLU A 97 -17.02 4.08 5.81
CA GLU A 97 -16.15 2.97 6.19
C GLU A 97 -15.04 3.35 7.18
N ALA A 98 -14.59 4.61 7.15
CA ALA A 98 -13.64 5.13 8.13
C ALA A 98 -14.18 5.06 9.59
N GLY A 99 -15.50 5.08 9.76
CA GLY A 99 -16.18 4.91 11.05
C GLY A 99 -15.91 3.55 11.69
N GLY A 100 -15.79 2.49 10.89
CA GLY A 100 -15.41 1.14 11.33
C GLY A 100 -13.91 0.91 11.45
N GLY A 101 -13.08 1.87 11.06
CA GLY A 101 -11.63 1.82 11.04
C GLY A 101 -10.98 2.87 11.94
N ILE A 102 -10.24 3.80 11.31
CA ILE A 102 -9.43 4.80 12.01
C ILE A 102 -10.23 5.70 12.95
N LEU A 103 -11.44 6.14 12.56
CA LEU A 103 -12.24 7.02 13.40
C LEU A 103 -12.66 6.34 14.72
N ARG A 104 -12.90 5.03 14.69
CA ARG A 104 -13.16 4.25 15.90
C ARG A 104 -11.94 4.19 16.82
N LEU A 105 -10.74 4.09 16.27
CA LEU A 105 -9.49 4.04 17.04
C LEU A 105 -9.08 5.42 17.61
N THR A 106 -9.52 6.50 16.98
CA THR A 106 -9.24 7.87 17.43
C THR A 106 -10.34 8.49 18.31
N ALA A 107 -11.46 7.78 18.49
CA ALA A 107 -12.56 8.24 19.33
C ALA A 107 -12.13 8.39 20.79
N ALA A 108 -12.77 9.32 21.52
CA ALA A 108 -12.56 9.47 22.96
C ALA A 108 -12.97 8.21 23.73
N GLY A 109 -12.20 7.84 24.76
CA GLY A 109 -12.48 6.69 25.61
C GLY A 109 -12.11 5.31 25.04
N VAL A 110 -11.33 5.27 23.96
CA VAL A 110 -10.77 4.01 23.45
C VAL A 110 -9.82 3.41 24.50
N ALA A 111 -9.96 2.11 24.74
CA ALA A 111 -9.06 1.37 25.63
C ALA A 111 -7.61 1.44 25.14
N ALA A 112 -6.64 1.12 26.01
CA ALA A 112 -5.23 1.12 25.65
C ALA A 112 -4.98 0.25 24.39
N LEU A 113 -4.36 0.85 23.38
CA LEU A 113 -4.00 0.18 22.15
C LEU A 113 -2.70 -0.60 22.34
N THR A 114 -2.50 -1.64 21.53
CA THR A 114 -1.19 -2.28 21.44
C THR A 114 -0.16 -1.30 20.85
N PRO A 115 1.15 -1.46 21.15
CA PRO A 115 2.16 -0.51 20.65
C PRO A 115 2.13 -0.29 19.13
N ALA A 116 1.88 -1.35 18.36
CA ALA A 116 1.80 -1.25 16.89
C ALA A 116 0.58 -0.43 16.43
N LEU A 117 -0.59 -0.64 17.03
CA LEU A 117 -1.78 0.15 16.74
C LEU A 117 -1.64 1.60 17.22
N GLN A 118 -0.97 1.81 18.35
CA GLN A 118 -0.68 3.16 18.84
C GLN A 118 0.21 3.92 17.84
N ALA A 119 1.29 3.29 17.35
CA ALA A 119 2.17 3.88 16.33
C ALA A 119 1.40 4.26 15.04
N TYR A 120 0.46 3.41 14.62
CA TYR A 120 -0.41 3.72 13.49
C TYR A 120 -1.34 4.91 13.77
N VAL A 121 -1.99 4.94 14.93
CA VAL A 121 -2.88 6.06 15.32
C VAL A 121 -2.10 7.36 15.42
N ASP A 122 -0.91 7.33 16.01
CA ASP A 122 -0.03 8.52 16.14
C ASP A 122 0.44 8.99 14.75
N MET A 123 0.74 8.06 13.83
CA MET A 123 1.04 8.38 12.45
C MET A 123 -0.12 9.15 11.79
N VAL A 124 -1.36 8.66 11.90
CA VAL A 124 -2.52 9.35 11.31
C VAL A 124 -2.77 10.70 11.98
N LYS A 125 -2.68 10.77 13.31
CA LYS A 125 -2.84 12.02 14.06
C LYS A 125 -1.83 13.09 13.65
N ALA A 126 -0.63 12.71 13.27
CA ALA A 126 0.41 13.64 12.85
C ALA A 126 0.08 14.40 11.54
N PHE A 127 -0.88 13.94 10.77
CA PHE A 127 -1.42 14.63 9.58
C PHE A 127 -2.66 15.49 9.89
N ASN A 128 -3.05 15.56 11.17
CA ASN A 128 -4.25 16.27 11.56
C ASN A 128 -3.93 17.29 12.67
N GLN A 129 -4.46 18.50 12.54
CA GLN A 129 -4.40 19.51 13.59
C GLN A 129 -5.66 19.45 14.45
N GLY A 130 -5.48 19.36 15.77
CA GLY A 130 -6.60 19.29 16.72
C GLY A 130 -7.16 17.89 16.96
N ALA A 131 -8.36 17.82 17.55
CA ALA A 131 -8.95 16.58 18.04
C ALA A 131 -9.65 15.73 16.96
N THR A 132 -9.93 16.30 15.78
CA THR A 132 -10.71 15.64 14.72
C THR A 132 -9.81 15.11 13.63
N THR A 133 -9.97 13.84 13.29
CA THR A 133 -9.27 13.20 12.17
C THR A 133 -10.00 13.51 10.85
N LYS A 134 -9.50 14.46 10.08
CA LYS A 134 -10.06 14.89 8.79
C LYS A 134 -9.27 14.43 7.59
N VAL A 135 -7.97 14.21 7.77
CA VAL A 135 -7.04 13.78 6.70
C VAL A 135 -6.54 12.39 7.03
N TYR A 136 -6.58 11.51 6.06
CA TYR A 136 -6.03 10.17 6.15
C TYR A 136 -4.84 10.02 5.22
N PRO A 137 -3.64 9.68 5.76
CA PRO A 137 -2.47 9.40 4.94
C PRO A 137 -2.59 7.99 4.34
N GLY A 138 -2.48 7.89 3.02
CA GLY A 138 -2.24 6.64 2.34
C GLY A 138 -0.79 6.17 2.48
N SER A 139 -0.50 5.00 1.91
CA SER A 139 0.85 4.41 1.94
C SER A 139 1.96 5.37 1.53
N PRO A 140 1.85 6.23 0.47
CA PRO A 140 2.91 7.15 0.08
C PRO A 140 3.40 8.07 1.20
N PHE A 141 2.45 8.63 1.95
CA PHE A 141 2.75 9.60 3.02
C PHE A 141 3.21 8.93 4.31
N ILE A 142 2.68 7.74 4.61
CA ILE A 142 3.17 6.91 5.73
C ILE A 142 4.62 6.49 5.46
N ILE A 143 4.90 6.01 4.26
CA ILE A 143 6.25 5.59 3.86
C ILE A 143 7.20 6.77 3.93
N GLN A 144 6.88 7.88 3.28
CA GLN A 144 7.76 9.05 3.22
C GLN A 144 8.12 9.56 4.62
N ARG A 145 7.17 9.57 5.55
CA ARG A 145 7.41 10.05 6.92
C ARG A 145 8.36 9.16 7.73
N LEU A 146 8.51 7.90 7.37
CA LEU A 146 9.39 6.93 8.02
C LEU A 146 10.75 6.77 7.32
N LEU A 147 10.89 7.31 6.12
CA LEU A 147 12.14 7.27 5.37
C LEU A 147 13.12 8.32 5.86
N ARG A 148 14.41 7.99 5.79
CA ARG A 148 15.55 8.87 6.08
C ARG A 148 15.98 9.57 4.79
N ASP A 149 16.77 10.64 4.88
CA ASP A 149 17.19 11.48 3.75
C ASP A 149 17.86 10.69 2.60
N HIS A 150 18.59 9.63 2.93
CA HIS A 150 19.31 8.79 1.97
C HIS A 150 18.46 7.65 1.38
N ASP A 151 17.24 7.43 1.89
CA ASP A 151 16.30 6.44 1.36
C ASP A 151 15.58 6.98 0.11
N LYS A 152 14.98 6.08 -0.68
CA LYS A 152 14.26 6.43 -1.91
C LYS A 152 12.86 5.83 -1.92
N LEU A 153 11.92 6.58 -2.48
CA LEU A 153 10.54 6.16 -2.68
C LEU A 153 10.13 6.31 -4.15
N LYS A 154 9.60 5.26 -4.73
CA LYS A 154 9.01 5.22 -6.07
C LYS A 154 7.54 4.89 -5.95
N LEU A 155 6.70 5.79 -6.43
CA LEU A 155 5.25 5.73 -6.36
C LEU A 155 4.71 5.52 -7.77
N PHE A 156 4.01 4.41 -7.98
CA PHE A 156 3.38 4.11 -9.26
C PHE A 156 1.88 4.33 -9.17
N GLU A 157 1.33 5.06 -10.14
CA GLU A 157 -0.11 5.30 -10.22
C GLU A 157 -0.54 5.44 -11.69
N LEU A 158 -1.54 4.65 -12.10
CA LEU A 158 -2.07 4.67 -13.46
C LEU A 158 -3.29 5.56 -13.61
N HIS A 159 -4.11 5.69 -12.54
CA HIS A 159 -5.35 6.44 -12.65
C HIS A 159 -5.08 7.94 -12.79
N PRO A 160 -5.51 8.61 -13.89
CA PRO A 160 -5.07 9.99 -14.19
C PRO A 160 -5.45 11.01 -13.12
N THR A 161 -6.60 10.81 -12.45
CA THR A 161 -7.07 11.74 -11.41
C THR A 161 -6.26 11.54 -10.12
N ASP A 162 -6.00 10.29 -9.72
CA ASP A 162 -5.27 9.99 -8.51
C ASP A 162 -3.78 10.32 -8.69
N LEU A 163 -3.22 10.08 -9.88
CA LEU A 163 -1.88 10.52 -10.24
C LEU A 163 -1.71 12.05 -10.09
N ARG A 164 -2.66 12.84 -10.59
CA ARG A 164 -2.61 14.31 -10.46
C ARG A 164 -2.69 14.76 -9.00
N ALA A 165 -3.58 14.14 -8.22
CA ALA A 165 -3.69 14.41 -6.79
C ALA A 165 -2.41 14.01 -6.05
N LEU A 166 -1.88 12.82 -6.32
CA LEU A 166 -0.62 12.32 -5.75
C LEU A 166 0.54 13.27 -6.06
N ALA A 167 0.72 13.64 -7.32
CA ALA A 167 1.79 14.55 -7.73
C ALA A 167 1.69 15.92 -7.04
N GLY A 168 0.46 16.49 -6.94
CA GLY A 168 0.22 17.74 -6.23
C GLY A 168 0.49 17.64 -4.73
N ASN A 169 0.10 16.54 -4.10
CA ASN A 169 0.34 16.29 -2.68
C ASN A 169 1.83 16.07 -2.40
N VAL A 170 2.52 15.28 -3.23
CA VAL A 170 3.96 15.01 -3.08
C VAL A 170 4.81 16.26 -3.31
N ALA A 171 4.41 17.15 -4.22
CA ALA A 171 5.13 18.41 -4.45
C ALA A 171 5.20 19.28 -3.20
N GLN A 172 4.21 19.20 -2.29
CA GLN A 172 4.18 19.93 -1.03
C GLN A 172 5.17 19.40 0.03
N LEU A 173 5.71 18.19 -0.18
CA LEU A 173 6.69 17.60 0.75
C LEU A 173 8.09 18.17 0.57
N GLU A 174 8.36 18.87 -0.54
CA GLU A 174 9.70 19.37 -0.89
C GLU A 174 10.80 18.29 -0.81
N ALA A 175 10.40 17.03 -0.98
CA ALA A 175 11.25 15.84 -0.79
C ALA A 175 12.32 15.66 -1.89
N GLY A 176 12.38 16.55 -2.88
CA GLY A 176 13.39 16.57 -3.93
C GLY A 176 13.55 15.25 -4.66
N ARG A 177 14.76 14.69 -4.67
CA ARG A 177 15.07 13.41 -5.34
C ARG A 177 14.73 12.18 -4.50
N GLN A 178 14.20 12.34 -3.29
CA GLN A 178 13.84 11.21 -2.43
C GLN A 178 12.60 10.49 -2.97
N VAL A 179 11.58 11.27 -3.38
CA VAL A 179 10.29 10.72 -3.86
C VAL A 179 10.15 10.94 -5.36
N ALA A 180 9.77 9.90 -6.08
CA ALA A 180 9.42 10.00 -7.50
C ALA A 180 8.04 9.41 -7.75
N VAL A 181 7.17 10.19 -8.39
CA VAL A 181 5.84 9.77 -8.86
C VAL A 181 5.96 9.36 -10.32
N LEU A 182 5.47 8.18 -10.65
CA LEU A 182 5.61 7.54 -11.96
C LEU A 182 4.24 7.19 -12.53
N HIS A 183 3.93 7.71 -13.72
CA HIS A 183 2.73 7.35 -14.46
C HIS A 183 2.97 6.06 -15.23
N GLU A 184 3.04 4.95 -14.52
CA GLU A 184 3.37 3.64 -15.08
C GLU A 184 2.61 2.54 -14.34
N ASP A 185 2.40 1.40 -15.01
CA ASP A 185 1.91 0.18 -14.36
C ASP A 185 2.94 -0.30 -13.33
N GLY A 186 2.53 -0.34 -12.06
CA GLY A 186 3.42 -0.72 -10.95
C GLY A 186 3.87 -2.18 -11.03
N PHE A 187 3.07 -3.10 -11.58
CA PHE A 187 3.46 -4.49 -11.77
C PHE A 187 4.68 -4.63 -12.70
N GLU A 188 4.72 -3.82 -13.75
CA GLU A 188 5.81 -3.82 -14.72
C GLU A 188 6.93 -2.84 -14.34
N GLY A 189 6.56 -1.67 -13.83
CA GLY A 189 7.48 -0.56 -13.55
C GLY A 189 8.54 -0.89 -12.51
N ILE A 190 8.22 -1.70 -11.49
CA ILE A 190 9.18 -2.07 -10.44
C ILE A 190 10.39 -2.84 -10.97
N LYS A 191 10.27 -3.52 -12.10
CA LYS A 191 11.36 -4.29 -12.73
C LYS A 191 12.59 -3.42 -13.03
N LYS A 192 12.39 -2.13 -13.29
CA LYS A 192 13.45 -1.15 -13.55
C LYS A 192 14.29 -0.81 -12.30
N PHE A 193 13.74 -1.04 -11.13
CA PHE A 193 14.32 -0.64 -9.85
C PHE A 193 14.80 -1.82 -9.01
N LEU A 194 14.69 -3.05 -9.49
CA LEU A 194 15.12 -4.27 -8.82
C LEU A 194 16.25 -4.97 -9.57
N PRO A 195 17.40 -5.25 -8.93
CA PRO A 195 17.76 -4.87 -7.55
C PRO A 195 18.16 -3.40 -7.45
N PRO A 196 17.86 -2.71 -6.33
CA PRO A 196 18.32 -1.33 -6.13
C PRO A 196 19.83 -1.28 -5.85
N PRO A 197 20.48 -0.11 -6.05
CA PRO A 197 21.94 0.05 -5.82
C PRO A 197 22.37 -0.38 -4.41
N ALA A 198 21.62 0.01 -3.38
CA ALA A 198 21.90 -0.36 -1.98
C ALA A 198 21.58 -1.81 -1.64
N ARG A 199 21.03 -2.58 -2.58
CA ARG A 199 20.59 -3.98 -2.43
C ARG A 199 19.66 -4.19 -1.22
N ARG A 200 18.83 -3.18 -0.93
CA ARG A 200 17.78 -3.23 0.09
C ARG A 200 16.51 -2.57 -0.48
N ALA A 201 15.43 -3.32 -0.56
CA ALA A 201 14.14 -2.81 -1.02
C ALA A 201 12.98 -3.38 -0.20
N LEU A 202 11.92 -2.56 -0.09
CA LEU A 202 10.57 -2.97 0.23
C LEU A 202 9.70 -2.72 -1.00
N VAL A 203 8.99 -3.72 -1.47
CA VAL A 203 7.94 -3.60 -2.49
C VAL A 203 6.59 -3.75 -1.79
N LEU A 204 5.77 -2.73 -1.83
CA LEU A 204 4.37 -2.76 -1.42
C LEU A 204 3.50 -2.97 -2.65
N CYS A 205 2.69 -4.02 -2.67
CA CYS A 205 1.77 -4.34 -3.75
C CYS A 205 0.35 -4.47 -3.21
N ASP A 206 -0.49 -3.50 -3.55
CA ASP A 206 -1.87 -3.37 -3.08
C ASP A 206 -2.82 -2.95 -4.22
N PRO A 207 -3.03 -3.79 -5.24
CA PRO A 207 -3.99 -3.49 -6.30
C PRO A 207 -5.42 -3.54 -5.79
N SER A 208 -6.34 -2.93 -6.53
CA SER A 208 -7.76 -2.88 -6.17
C SER A 208 -8.47 -4.25 -6.21
N TYR A 209 -7.94 -5.20 -6.96
CA TYR A 209 -8.58 -6.50 -7.25
C TYR A 209 -9.99 -6.43 -7.86
N GLU A 210 -10.38 -5.30 -8.41
CA GLU A 210 -11.60 -5.22 -9.23
C GLU A 210 -11.49 -6.11 -10.47
N MET A 211 -10.30 -6.15 -11.05
CA MET A 211 -9.99 -7.02 -12.15
C MET A 211 -9.52 -8.38 -11.62
N LYS A 212 -10.23 -9.46 -11.97
CA LYS A 212 -9.79 -10.82 -11.60
C LYS A 212 -8.37 -11.15 -12.08
N SER A 213 -7.92 -10.52 -13.16
CA SER A 213 -6.56 -10.63 -13.69
C SER A 213 -5.48 -10.14 -12.72
N ASP A 214 -5.82 -9.29 -11.74
CA ASP A 214 -4.84 -8.75 -10.80
C ASP A 214 -4.25 -9.85 -9.91
N TYR A 215 -5.02 -10.89 -9.59
CA TYR A 215 -4.48 -12.05 -8.88
C TYR A 215 -3.33 -12.74 -9.64
N ALA A 216 -3.48 -12.90 -10.96
CA ALA A 216 -2.44 -13.47 -11.80
C ALA A 216 -1.24 -12.51 -11.93
N LYS A 217 -1.50 -11.20 -12.15
CA LYS A 217 -0.44 -10.19 -12.24
C LYS A 217 0.39 -10.08 -10.96
N VAL A 218 -0.25 -10.14 -9.79
CA VAL A 218 0.44 -10.16 -8.48
C VAL A 218 1.36 -11.37 -8.39
N LEU A 219 0.91 -12.54 -8.81
CA LEU A 219 1.71 -13.76 -8.79
C LEU A 219 2.92 -13.65 -9.73
N ASP A 220 2.70 -13.18 -10.96
CA ASP A 220 3.76 -13.01 -11.96
C ASP A 220 4.79 -11.96 -11.51
N MET A 221 4.33 -10.83 -10.98
CA MET A 221 5.16 -9.77 -10.41
C MET A 221 6.02 -10.31 -9.26
N ALA A 222 5.42 -11.05 -8.33
CA ALA A 222 6.14 -11.61 -7.19
C ALA A 222 7.17 -12.63 -7.64
N ALA A 223 6.83 -13.52 -8.58
CA ALA A 223 7.74 -14.53 -9.11
C ALA A 223 8.93 -13.91 -9.86
N ASP A 224 8.69 -12.89 -10.70
CA ASP A 224 9.76 -12.17 -11.42
C ASP A 224 10.64 -11.37 -10.46
N SER A 225 10.04 -10.66 -9.51
CA SER A 225 10.75 -9.86 -8.52
C SER A 225 11.68 -10.72 -7.64
N LEU A 226 11.21 -11.89 -7.19
CA LEU A 226 12.02 -12.82 -6.41
C LEU A 226 13.18 -13.41 -7.22
N LYS A 227 13.04 -13.61 -8.55
CA LYS A 227 14.16 -14.02 -9.41
C LYS A 227 15.19 -12.91 -9.53
N ARG A 228 14.77 -11.64 -9.68
CA ARG A 228 15.67 -10.49 -9.83
C ARG A 228 16.37 -10.11 -8.54
N PHE A 229 15.60 -10.12 -7.47
CA PHE A 229 16.07 -9.65 -6.17
C PHE A 229 15.51 -10.51 -5.01
N PRO A 230 16.06 -11.73 -4.82
CA PRO A 230 15.55 -12.68 -3.82
C PRO A 230 15.68 -12.20 -2.37
N THR A 231 16.55 -11.24 -2.09
CA THR A 231 16.78 -10.69 -0.73
C THR A 231 15.91 -9.47 -0.40
N GLY A 232 15.00 -9.08 -1.29
CA GLY A 232 14.04 -8.01 -1.07
C GLY A 232 12.97 -8.36 -0.05
N THR A 233 12.32 -7.34 0.52
CA THR A 233 11.10 -7.50 1.31
C THR A 233 9.92 -7.19 0.40
N TYR A 234 8.97 -8.11 0.34
CA TYR A 234 7.77 -7.99 -0.50
C TYR A 234 6.54 -8.04 0.38
N ALA A 235 5.79 -6.96 0.40
CA ALA A 235 4.54 -6.81 1.11
C ALA A 235 3.39 -6.84 0.11
N VAL A 236 2.68 -7.94 0.04
CA VAL A 236 1.54 -8.13 -0.86
C VAL A 236 0.27 -8.16 -0.05
N TRP A 237 -0.62 -7.22 -0.34
CA TRP A 237 -1.96 -7.19 0.21
C TRP A 237 -2.95 -7.84 -0.74
N TYR A 238 -3.74 -8.82 -0.27
CA TYR A 238 -4.77 -9.43 -1.09
C TYR A 238 -6.01 -9.82 -0.27
N PRO A 239 -7.22 -9.68 -0.83
CA PRO A 239 -8.45 -10.04 -0.15
C PRO A 239 -8.61 -11.56 -0.07
N ILE A 240 -9.07 -12.06 1.09
CA ILE A 240 -9.64 -13.41 1.19
C ILE A 240 -11.15 -13.25 1.15
N ILE A 241 -11.74 -13.74 0.07
CA ILE A 241 -13.19 -13.74 -0.10
C ILE A 241 -13.69 -15.07 0.46
N PRO A 242 -14.67 -15.07 1.39
CA PRO A 242 -15.34 -16.31 1.84
C PRO A 242 -15.95 -17.05 0.65
N ARG A 243 -15.91 -18.37 0.71
CA ARG A 243 -16.55 -19.24 -0.29
C ARG A 243 -18.06 -19.17 -0.19
#